data_aaf73915aca0c7e39fd540d5dec92e75
#
_entry.id   aaf73915aca0c7e39fd540d5dec92e75
#
_cell.length_a   1.000
_cell.length_b   1.000
_cell.length_c   1.000
_cell.angle_alpha   90.00
_cell.angle_beta   90.00
_cell.angle_gamma   90.00
#
_symmetry.space_group_name_H-M   'P 1'
#
loop_
_entity.id
_entity.type
_entity.pdbx_description
1 polymer ?
#
loop_
_entity_poly.entity_id
_entity_poly.type
_entity_poly.pdbx_seq_one_letter_code
_entity_poly.pdbx_strand_id
1 'polypeptide(L)'
;MTMARVLPERYGALAKLADCVVQGPGSGAELFVVEGDSAAASVASVRNPATQAVLPMQGKPLNAARASRAKVLAHPFFGPLVAALDVGFEASCDPRRMRYQRVLVLTDPDADGIHCGFLVLLFFHRWLRPLLDAGLVEVVRPPWGEV
;
A
#
# COMPACT_ATOMS: atom_id res chain seq x y z
N MET A 1 6.78 -20.42 -11.21
CA MET A 1 5.61 -20.25 -10.31
C MET A 1 6.13 -19.92 -8.93
N THR A 2 6.01 -18.67 -8.51
CA THR A 2 6.50 -18.26 -7.19
C THR A 2 5.49 -18.72 -6.15
N MET A 3 5.89 -19.57 -5.21
CA MET A 3 5.04 -19.96 -4.09
C MET A 3 4.64 -18.71 -3.31
N ALA A 4 3.36 -18.61 -2.96
CA ALA A 4 2.88 -17.52 -2.12
C ALA A 4 3.71 -17.47 -0.83
N ARG A 5 4.35 -16.33 -0.58
CA ARG A 5 5.15 -16.15 0.62
C ARG A 5 4.20 -16.03 1.80
N VAL A 6 4.24 -16.98 2.71
CA VAL A 6 3.47 -16.90 3.94
C VAL A 6 4.03 -15.76 4.79
N LEU A 7 3.20 -14.76 5.05
CA LEU A 7 3.61 -13.66 5.92
C LEU A 7 3.75 -14.16 7.37
N PRO A 8 4.74 -13.68 8.10
CA PRO A 8 4.92 -14.09 9.49
C PRO A 8 3.69 -13.74 10.35
N GLU A 9 3.28 -14.64 11.21
CA GLU A 9 2.11 -14.51 12.11
C GLU A 9 2.16 -13.26 13.02
N ARG A 10 3.33 -12.69 13.24
CA ARG A 10 3.53 -11.49 14.07
C ARG A 10 2.87 -10.21 13.51
N TYR A 11 2.29 -10.28 12.35
CA TYR A 11 1.59 -9.16 11.71
C TYR A 11 0.07 -9.36 11.73
N GLY A 12 -0.50 -9.63 12.90
CA GLY A 12 -1.95 -9.85 13.07
C GLY A 12 -2.84 -8.74 12.49
N ALA A 13 -2.29 -7.56 12.20
CA ALA A 13 -3.00 -6.46 11.56
C ALA A 13 -3.21 -6.65 10.05
N LEU A 14 -2.67 -7.73 9.44
CA LEU A 14 -2.92 -8.07 8.04
C LEU A 14 -4.32 -8.65 7.78
N ALA A 15 -5.16 -8.75 8.81
CA ALA A 15 -6.55 -9.19 8.67
C ALA A 15 -7.37 -8.34 7.69
N LYS A 16 -6.96 -7.07 7.45
CA LYS A 16 -7.61 -6.17 6.49
C LYS A 16 -7.08 -6.30 5.06
N LEU A 17 -5.97 -6.99 4.86
CA LEU A 17 -5.40 -7.18 3.53
C LEU A 17 -6.18 -8.25 2.76
N ALA A 18 -6.80 -7.86 1.65
CA ALA A 18 -7.27 -8.81 0.64
C ALA A 18 -6.12 -9.04 -0.35
N ASP A 19 -5.34 -10.07 -0.11
CA ASP A 19 -4.13 -10.35 -0.90
C ASP A 19 -4.44 -10.97 -2.27
N CYS A 20 -3.42 -11.05 -3.13
CA CYS A 20 -3.50 -11.72 -4.43
C CYS A 20 -2.56 -12.92 -4.48
N VAL A 21 -2.75 -13.78 -5.47
CA VAL A 21 -2.02 -15.04 -5.60
C VAL A 21 -0.62 -14.81 -6.16
N VAL A 22 -0.51 -14.00 -7.21
CA VAL A 22 0.76 -13.71 -7.90
C VAL A 22 1.53 -12.67 -7.10
N GLN A 23 2.84 -12.87 -6.96
CA GLN A 23 3.70 -11.99 -6.18
C GLN A 23 5.06 -11.83 -6.84
N GLY A 24 5.70 -10.70 -6.57
CA GLY A 24 7.08 -10.43 -6.92
C GLY A 24 7.26 -9.33 -7.97
N PRO A 25 8.49 -8.82 -8.10
CA PRO A 25 8.82 -7.85 -9.13
C PRO A 25 8.57 -8.43 -10.53
N GLY A 26 8.00 -7.62 -11.41
CA GLY A 26 7.69 -8.06 -12.78
C GLY A 26 6.52 -9.03 -12.92
N SER A 27 5.83 -9.35 -11.83
CA SER A 27 4.72 -10.31 -11.79
C SER A 27 3.40 -9.77 -12.34
N GLY A 28 3.27 -8.45 -12.45
CA GLY A 28 2.00 -7.79 -12.74
C GLY A 28 1.11 -7.60 -11.50
N ALA A 29 1.54 -8.05 -10.33
CA ALA A 29 0.77 -7.90 -9.09
C ALA A 29 0.71 -6.43 -8.66
N GLU A 30 -0.49 -5.99 -8.25
CA GLU A 30 -0.78 -4.63 -7.86
C GLU A 30 -1.38 -4.58 -6.46
N LEU A 31 -0.86 -3.69 -5.60
CA LEU A 31 -1.47 -3.41 -4.31
C LEU A 31 -2.22 -2.09 -4.38
N PHE A 32 -3.54 -2.13 -4.23
CA PHE A 32 -4.37 -0.94 -4.10
C PHE A 32 -4.44 -0.51 -2.64
N VAL A 33 -4.12 0.74 -2.39
CA VAL A 33 -4.27 1.38 -1.08
C VAL A 33 -5.46 2.34 -1.18
N VAL A 34 -6.47 2.14 -0.33
CA VAL A 34 -7.74 2.87 -0.38
C VAL A 34 -8.09 3.49 0.97
N GLU A 35 -9.05 4.42 1.00
CA GLU A 35 -9.31 5.26 2.18
C GLU A 35 -9.98 4.54 3.35
N GLY A 36 -10.69 3.46 3.13
CA GLY A 36 -11.38 2.79 4.23
C GLY A 36 -12.03 1.48 3.80
N ASP A 37 -12.75 0.86 4.73
CA ASP A 37 -13.35 -0.46 4.55
C ASP A 37 -14.39 -0.49 3.42
N SER A 38 -15.19 0.56 3.25
CA SER A 38 -16.16 0.65 2.16
C SER A 38 -15.50 0.69 0.79
N ALA A 39 -14.44 1.50 0.65
CA ALA A 39 -13.67 1.56 -0.59
C ALA A 39 -12.98 0.24 -0.86
N ALA A 40 -12.44 -0.41 0.17
CA ALA A 40 -11.83 -1.73 0.06
C ALA A 40 -12.83 -2.79 -0.42
N ALA A 41 -14.04 -2.79 0.11
CA ALA A 41 -15.10 -3.71 -0.32
C ALA A 41 -15.48 -3.48 -1.79
N SER A 42 -15.56 -2.23 -2.23
CA SER A 42 -15.87 -1.88 -3.63
C SER A 42 -14.78 -2.40 -4.58
N VAL A 43 -13.51 -2.17 -4.26
CA VAL A 43 -12.39 -2.65 -5.08
C VAL A 43 -12.34 -4.19 -5.04
N ALA A 44 -12.52 -4.80 -3.88
CA ALA A 44 -12.52 -6.26 -3.74
C ALA A 44 -13.59 -6.94 -4.59
N SER A 45 -14.74 -6.29 -4.80
CA SER A 45 -15.84 -6.83 -5.61
C SER A 45 -15.53 -6.87 -7.11
N VAL A 46 -14.60 -6.05 -7.60
CA VAL A 46 -14.29 -5.93 -9.04
C VAL A 46 -12.84 -6.26 -9.39
N ARG A 47 -11.98 -6.45 -8.41
CA ARG A 47 -10.56 -6.78 -8.63
C ARG A 47 -10.36 -8.14 -9.27
N ASN A 48 -9.20 -8.32 -9.89
CA ASN A 48 -8.72 -9.64 -10.25
C ASN A 48 -7.98 -10.26 -9.06
N PRO A 49 -8.54 -11.29 -8.37
CA PRO A 49 -7.90 -11.86 -7.18
C PRO A 49 -6.54 -12.50 -7.44
N ALA A 50 -6.24 -12.84 -8.69
CA ALA A 50 -4.94 -13.42 -9.04
C ALA A 50 -3.80 -12.39 -8.92
N THR A 51 -4.06 -11.13 -9.32
CA THR A 51 -3.01 -10.12 -9.48
C THR A 51 -3.26 -8.82 -8.74
N GLN A 52 -4.39 -8.65 -8.10
CA GLN A 52 -4.74 -7.38 -7.44
C GLN A 52 -5.08 -7.58 -5.98
N ALA A 53 -4.32 -6.94 -5.11
CA ALA A 53 -4.55 -6.92 -3.66
C ALA A 53 -5.09 -5.55 -3.22
N VAL A 54 -5.75 -5.51 -2.08
CA VAL A 54 -6.34 -4.28 -1.52
C VAL A 54 -6.02 -4.17 -0.03
N LEU A 55 -5.54 -3.01 0.39
CA LEU A 55 -5.31 -2.67 1.79
C LEU A 55 -5.98 -1.33 2.13
N PRO A 56 -6.97 -1.31 3.02
CA PRO A 56 -7.61 -0.06 3.42
C PRO A 56 -6.81 0.69 4.48
N MET A 57 -6.79 2.02 4.38
CA MET A 57 -6.41 2.88 5.50
C MET A 57 -7.47 2.76 6.60
N GLN A 58 -7.05 3.02 7.85
CA GLN A 58 -7.94 3.03 9.02
C GLN A 58 -7.99 4.47 9.54
N GLY A 59 -8.85 5.28 8.93
CA GLY A 59 -8.89 6.72 9.16
C GLY A 59 -7.75 7.46 8.44
N LYS A 60 -7.64 8.77 8.69
CA LYS A 60 -6.60 9.60 8.10
C LYS A 60 -5.22 9.18 8.64
N PRO A 61 -4.24 8.87 7.78
CA PRO A 61 -2.91 8.49 8.25
C PRO A 61 -2.21 9.63 9.00
N LEU A 62 -1.30 9.26 9.91
CA LEU A 62 -0.44 10.24 10.56
C LEU A 62 0.60 10.80 9.59
N ASN A 63 1.19 11.95 9.93
CA ASN A 63 2.31 12.49 9.18
C ASN A 63 3.59 11.71 9.53
N ALA A 64 3.89 10.69 8.74
CA ALA A 64 5.01 9.79 8.95
C ALA A 64 6.38 10.48 8.74
N ALA A 65 6.43 11.63 8.10
CA ALA A 65 7.66 12.40 7.95
C ALA A 65 8.15 12.99 9.27
N ARG A 66 7.24 13.21 10.23
CA ARG A 66 7.54 13.78 11.55
C ARG A 66 7.45 12.79 12.69
N ALA A 67 6.96 11.58 12.43
CA ALA A 67 6.79 10.56 13.46
C ALA A 67 8.08 9.77 13.67
N SER A 68 8.21 9.17 14.86
CA SER A 68 9.31 8.25 15.14
C SER A 68 9.11 6.93 14.39
N ARG A 69 10.21 6.20 14.19
CA ARG A 69 10.17 4.84 13.60
C ARG A 69 9.17 3.94 14.33
N ALA A 70 9.20 3.93 15.66
CA ALA A 70 8.30 3.10 16.46
C ALA A 70 6.84 3.46 16.25
N LYS A 71 6.50 4.75 16.17
CA LYS A 71 5.12 5.20 15.92
C LYS A 71 4.63 4.81 14.52
N VAL A 72 5.48 4.91 13.52
CA VAL A 72 5.14 4.53 12.15
C VAL A 72 4.85 3.03 12.08
N LEU A 73 5.73 2.20 12.63
CA LEU A 73 5.57 0.75 12.61
C LEU A 73 4.39 0.25 13.45
N ALA A 74 4.03 0.99 14.50
CA ALA A 74 2.86 0.69 15.33
C ALA A 74 1.55 1.24 14.77
N HIS A 75 1.61 2.07 13.73
CA HIS A 75 0.41 2.68 13.13
C HIS A 75 -0.47 1.62 12.48
N PRO A 76 -1.82 1.68 12.68
CA PRO A 76 -2.73 0.63 12.20
C PRO A 76 -2.83 0.49 10.67
N PHE A 77 -2.29 1.42 9.91
CA PHE A 77 -2.17 1.31 8.46
C PHE A 77 -0.72 1.12 8.00
N PHE A 78 0.23 1.94 8.47
CA PHE A 78 1.61 1.86 7.99
C PHE A 78 2.32 0.57 8.42
N GLY A 79 2.04 0.07 9.62
CA GLY A 79 2.57 -1.22 10.05
C GLY A 79 2.17 -2.37 9.12
N PRO A 80 0.87 -2.56 8.87
CA PRO A 80 0.40 -3.54 7.90
C PRO A 80 0.92 -3.32 6.48
N LEU A 81 1.06 -2.08 6.03
CA LEU A 81 1.60 -1.76 4.72
C LEU A 81 3.04 -2.24 4.57
N VAL A 82 3.90 -1.95 5.56
CA VAL A 82 5.29 -2.42 5.58
C VAL A 82 5.34 -3.94 5.52
N ALA A 83 4.52 -4.62 6.29
CA ALA A 83 4.45 -6.08 6.31
C ALA A 83 3.95 -6.64 4.96
N ALA A 84 2.93 -6.03 4.37
CA ALA A 84 2.38 -6.45 3.08
C ALA A 84 3.38 -6.32 1.94
N LEU A 85 4.16 -5.25 1.92
CA LEU A 85 5.18 -5.01 0.90
C LEU A 85 6.38 -5.96 1.04
N ASP A 86 6.77 -6.25 2.27
CA ASP A 86 7.91 -7.13 2.62
C ASP A 86 9.24 -6.73 1.94
N VAL A 87 9.47 -5.43 1.83
CA VAL A 87 10.69 -4.86 1.22
C VAL A 87 11.77 -4.46 2.22
N GLY A 88 11.52 -4.63 3.51
CA GLY A 88 12.33 -4.03 4.57
C GLY A 88 11.82 -2.65 4.95
N PHE A 89 12.65 -1.89 5.65
CA PHE A 89 12.28 -0.57 6.18
C PHE A 89 13.51 0.32 6.30
N GLU A 90 13.41 1.58 5.93
CA GLU A 90 14.53 2.53 5.90
C GLU A 90 15.73 1.99 5.09
N ALA A 91 16.88 1.86 5.74
CA ALA A 91 18.12 1.41 5.10
C ALA A 91 18.04 -0.02 4.56
N SER A 92 17.16 -0.86 5.10
CA SER A 92 16.98 -2.23 4.62
C SER A 92 15.96 -2.34 3.48
N CYS A 93 15.37 -1.24 3.04
CA CYS A 93 14.40 -1.25 1.94
C CYS A 93 15.08 -1.67 0.63
N ASP A 94 14.59 -2.77 0.06
CA ASP A 94 15.09 -3.32 -1.21
C ASP A 94 13.92 -3.59 -2.16
N PRO A 95 13.76 -2.81 -3.22
CA PRO A 95 12.67 -2.98 -4.20
C PRO A 95 12.65 -4.36 -4.84
N ARG A 96 13.77 -5.06 -4.92
CA ARG A 96 13.86 -6.42 -5.51
C ARG A 96 13.11 -7.47 -4.68
N ARG A 97 12.82 -7.15 -3.42
CA ARG A 97 12.09 -8.04 -2.50
C ARG A 97 10.59 -7.80 -2.49
N MET A 98 10.11 -6.77 -3.20
CA MET A 98 8.71 -6.36 -3.16
C MET A 98 7.77 -7.47 -3.59
N ARG A 99 6.71 -7.69 -2.80
CA ARG A 99 5.69 -8.70 -3.10
C ARG A 99 4.80 -8.32 -4.29
N TYR A 100 4.73 -7.05 -4.63
CA TYR A 100 3.94 -6.54 -5.74
C TYR A 100 4.84 -5.86 -6.76
N GLN A 101 4.36 -5.74 -8.00
CA GLN A 101 5.05 -4.97 -9.01
C GLN A 101 4.93 -3.47 -8.75
N ARG A 102 3.79 -3.03 -8.21
CA ARG A 102 3.55 -1.61 -7.90
C ARG A 102 2.48 -1.44 -6.84
N VAL A 103 2.49 -0.26 -6.21
CA VAL A 103 1.46 0.22 -5.29
C VAL A 103 0.65 1.31 -6.00
N LEU A 104 -0.65 1.20 -5.94
CA LEU A 104 -1.59 2.18 -6.49
C LEU A 104 -2.37 2.82 -5.35
N VAL A 105 -2.11 4.10 -5.11
CA VAL A 105 -2.81 4.89 -4.09
C VAL A 105 -4.10 5.43 -4.72
N LEU A 106 -5.23 4.88 -4.33
CA LEU A 106 -6.55 5.20 -4.87
C LEU A 106 -7.38 5.87 -3.78
N THR A 107 -7.47 7.18 -3.83
CA THR A 107 -8.24 8.00 -2.90
C THR A 107 -9.29 8.82 -3.63
N ASP A 108 -10.30 9.30 -2.88
CA ASP A 108 -11.34 10.14 -3.46
C ASP A 108 -10.76 11.47 -4.00
N PRO A 109 -11.37 12.06 -5.04
CA PRO A 109 -10.89 13.32 -5.64
C PRO A 109 -11.27 14.57 -4.86
N ASP A 110 -11.67 14.44 -3.60
CA ASP A 110 -11.97 15.55 -2.71
C ASP A 110 -10.72 15.97 -1.88
N ALA A 111 -10.86 17.03 -1.08
CA ALA A 111 -9.76 17.58 -0.28
C ALA A 111 -9.20 16.56 0.71
N ASP A 112 -10.04 15.76 1.34
CA ASP A 112 -9.61 14.73 2.29
C ASP A 112 -8.86 13.59 1.58
N GLY A 113 -9.35 13.16 0.43
CA GLY A 113 -8.70 12.12 -0.38
C GLY A 113 -7.33 12.55 -0.89
N ILE A 114 -7.21 13.79 -1.35
CA ILE A 114 -5.92 14.37 -1.78
C ILE A 114 -4.97 14.42 -0.58
N HIS A 115 -5.43 14.82 0.60
CA HIS A 115 -4.61 14.87 1.81
C HIS A 115 -4.17 13.48 2.23
N CYS A 116 -5.06 12.50 2.25
CA CYS A 116 -4.72 11.11 2.56
C CYS A 116 -3.65 10.56 1.60
N GLY A 117 -3.82 10.78 0.31
CA GLY A 117 -2.83 10.37 -0.71
C GLY A 117 -1.47 11.01 -0.49
N PHE A 118 -1.45 12.31 -0.14
CA PHE A 118 -0.22 13.01 0.18
C PHE A 118 0.48 12.43 1.42
N LEU A 119 -0.28 12.10 2.47
CA LEU A 119 0.29 11.49 3.68
C LEU A 119 0.90 10.12 3.39
N VAL A 120 0.31 9.34 2.49
CA VAL A 120 0.88 8.06 2.06
C VAL A 120 2.19 8.29 1.28
N LEU A 121 2.23 9.28 0.39
CA LEU A 121 3.47 9.62 -0.34
C LEU A 121 4.57 10.10 0.59
N LEU A 122 4.24 10.89 1.63
CA LEU A 122 5.22 11.30 2.65
C LEU A 122 5.82 10.11 3.38
N PHE A 123 5.00 9.11 3.67
CA PHE A 123 5.49 7.86 4.26
C PHE A 123 6.51 7.17 3.36
N PHE A 124 6.19 6.96 2.09
CA PHE A 124 7.13 6.35 1.15
C PHE A 124 8.41 7.18 1.00
N HIS A 125 8.27 8.48 0.88
CA HIS A 125 9.41 9.40 0.75
C HIS A 125 10.38 9.31 1.93
N ARG A 126 9.86 9.25 3.15
CA ARG A 126 10.68 9.22 4.37
C ARG A 126 11.24 7.84 4.70
N TRP A 127 10.46 6.78 4.50
CA TRP A 127 10.76 5.46 5.05
C TRP A 127 11.03 4.37 4.01
N LEU A 128 10.49 4.49 2.82
CA LEU A 128 10.65 3.53 1.72
C LEU A 128 11.02 4.23 0.41
N ARG A 129 11.93 5.20 0.49
CA ARG A 129 12.34 6.05 -0.62
C ARG A 129 12.74 5.28 -1.89
N PRO A 130 13.46 4.14 -1.82
CA PRO A 130 13.81 3.37 -3.01
C PRO A 130 12.61 2.95 -3.86
N LEU A 131 11.43 2.74 -3.27
CA LEU A 131 10.22 2.41 -4.02
C LEU A 131 9.72 3.59 -4.85
N LEU A 132 9.80 4.82 -4.31
CA LEU A 132 9.47 6.02 -5.07
C LEU A 132 10.46 6.25 -6.21
N ASP A 133 11.74 6.13 -5.92
CA ASP A 133 12.81 6.37 -6.91
C ASP A 133 12.74 5.38 -8.07
N ALA A 134 12.28 4.15 -7.81
CA ALA A 134 12.07 3.13 -8.83
C ALA A 134 10.73 3.27 -9.58
N GLY A 135 9.90 4.26 -9.24
CA GLY A 135 8.60 4.44 -9.91
C GLY A 135 7.55 3.38 -9.58
N LEU A 136 7.67 2.73 -8.41
CA LEU A 136 6.80 1.63 -8.02
C LEU A 136 5.56 2.07 -7.24
N VAL A 137 5.41 3.36 -6.96
CA VAL A 137 4.26 3.93 -6.25
C VAL A 137 3.60 4.95 -7.15
N GLU A 138 2.32 4.75 -7.43
CA GLU A 138 1.54 5.65 -8.29
C GLU A 138 0.30 6.13 -7.55
N VAL A 139 -0.07 7.40 -7.76
CA VAL A 139 -1.33 7.95 -7.30
C VAL A 139 -2.31 7.90 -8.46
N VAL A 140 -3.41 7.19 -8.26
CA VAL A 140 -4.48 7.11 -9.26
C VAL A 140 -5.43 8.27 -9.03
N ARG A 141 -5.62 9.09 -10.06
CA ARG A 141 -6.59 10.18 -10.05
C ARG A 141 -7.73 9.80 -10.99
N PRO A 142 -8.97 9.62 -10.47
CA PRO A 142 -10.11 9.41 -11.35
C PRO A 142 -10.32 10.65 -12.21
N PRO A 143 -10.77 10.49 -13.47
CA PRO A 143 -11.02 11.61 -14.33
C PRO A 143 -12.13 12.50 -13.73
N TRP A 144 -11.95 13.81 -13.81
CA TRP A 144 -13.00 14.78 -13.51
C TRP A 144 -14.08 14.64 -14.59
N GLY A 145 -15.18 14.05 -14.24
CA GLY A 145 -16.42 13.95 -14.99
C GLY A 145 -16.34 13.96 -16.52
N GLU A 146 -17.16 13.17 -17.14
CA GLU A 146 -17.36 13.28 -18.58
C GLU A 146 -18.12 14.56 -18.89
N VAL A 147 -17.61 15.27 -19.84
CA VAL A 147 -18.35 16.41 -20.45
C VAL A 147 -19.34 15.82 -21.44
#